data_5a17427b2285e693e2d135d8f5e81967
#
_entry.id   5a17427b2285e693e2d135d8f5e81967
#
_cell.length_a   1.000
_cell.length_b   1.000
_cell.length_c   1.000
_cell.angle_alpha   90.00
_cell.angle_beta   90.00
_cell.angle_gamma   90.00
#
_symmetry.space_group_name_H-M   'P 1'
#
loop_
_entity.id
_entity.type
_entity.pdbx_description
1 polymer ?
#
loop_
_entity_poly.entity_id
_entity_poly.type
_entity_poly.pdbx_seq_one_letter_code
_entity_poly.pdbx_strand_id
1 'polypeptide(L)'
;MKLHHIGIVVNNIQESMGELTKFLKFEKIKIPEIVESQDVNVCFLKTSGVFIELIEPISSASPVQKFSSEGGGFHHLCFEVDDLTSELEKMEKNGARIIVQPTKGFENRLIAFVMLNLEYSNCNLIELVEKN
;
A
#
# COMPACT_ATOMS: atom_id res chain seq x y z
N MET A 1 5.02 7.39 -14.44
CA MET A 1 4.42 6.73 -13.25
C MET A 1 4.68 5.23 -13.35
N LYS A 2 5.19 4.61 -12.31
CA LYS A 2 5.61 3.21 -12.31
C LYS A 2 4.90 2.45 -11.19
N LEU A 3 4.31 1.29 -11.51
CA LEU A 3 3.72 0.45 -10.47
C LEU A 3 4.83 -0.05 -9.53
N HIS A 4 4.70 0.28 -8.25
CA HIS A 4 5.64 -0.13 -7.22
C HIS A 4 5.17 -1.39 -6.50
N HIS A 5 3.94 -1.38 -5.99
CA HIS A 5 3.41 -2.55 -5.29
C HIS A 5 1.89 -2.66 -5.35
N ILE A 6 1.43 -3.84 -4.99
CA ILE A 6 0.02 -4.17 -4.76
C ILE A 6 -0.13 -4.44 -3.27
N GLY A 7 -0.93 -3.65 -2.60
CA GLY A 7 -1.18 -3.77 -1.16
C GLY A 7 -2.26 -4.80 -0.85
N ILE A 8 -1.94 -5.74 0.01
CA ILE A 8 -2.83 -6.81 0.48
C ILE A 8 -2.89 -6.73 2.00
N VAL A 9 -4.07 -6.48 2.55
CA VAL A 9 -4.27 -6.49 4.00
C VAL A 9 -4.46 -7.92 4.47
N VAL A 10 -3.72 -8.29 5.51
CA VAL A 10 -3.75 -9.61 6.13
C VAL A 10 -3.94 -9.46 7.64
N ASN A 11 -4.39 -10.51 8.28
CA ASN A 11 -4.54 -10.52 9.73
C ASN A 11 -3.19 -10.71 10.45
N ASN A 12 -2.32 -11.52 9.85
CA ASN A 12 -1.00 -11.83 10.42
C ASN A 12 -0.01 -12.04 9.28
N ILE A 13 1.04 -11.20 9.22
CA ILE A 13 2.05 -11.25 8.15
C ILE A 13 2.79 -12.58 8.14
N GLN A 14 3.24 -13.05 9.30
CA GLN A 14 4.06 -14.25 9.40
C GLN A 14 3.31 -15.49 8.96
N GLU A 15 2.06 -15.64 9.40
CA GLU A 15 1.19 -16.74 9.00
C GLU A 15 0.84 -16.68 7.51
N SER A 16 0.47 -15.50 7.02
CA SER A 16 0.15 -15.29 5.59
C SER A 16 1.33 -15.58 4.69
N MET A 17 2.53 -15.14 5.08
CA MET A 17 3.75 -15.41 4.35
C MET A 17 4.06 -16.91 4.30
N GLY A 18 3.86 -17.60 5.43
CA GLY A 18 4.03 -19.06 5.51
C GLY A 18 3.06 -19.81 4.59
N GLU A 19 1.83 -19.35 4.47
CA GLU A 19 0.85 -19.93 3.54
C GLU A 19 1.20 -19.64 2.08
N LEU A 20 1.47 -18.38 1.76
CA LEU A 20 1.75 -17.94 0.39
C LEU A 20 2.99 -18.65 -0.19
N THR A 21 4.03 -18.80 0.61
CA THR A 21 5.28 -19.41 0.14
C THR A 21 5.19 -20.91 -0.09
N LYS A 22 4.11 -21.58 0.33
CA LYS A 22 3.83 -22.96 -0.05
C LYS A 22 3.45 -23.09 -1.53
N PHE A 23 2.86 -22.04 -2.09
CA PHE A 23 2.32 -22.05 -3.45
C PHE A 23 3.07 -21.13 -4.40
N LEU A 24 3.64 -20.04 -3.90
CA LEU A 24 4.26 -18.99 -4.69
C LEU A 24 5.73 -18.85 -4.33
N LYS A 25 6.54 -18.54 -5.34
CA LYS A 25 7.97 -18.34 -5.18
C LYS A 25 8.32 -16.87 -5.42
N PHE A 26 8.87 -16.23 -4.41
CA PHE A 26 9.29 -14.83 -4.47
C PHE A 26 10.81 -14.73 -4.66
N GLU A 27 11.25 -13.72 -5.43
CA GLU A 27 12.68 -13.44 -5.64
C GLU A 27 13.36 -12.97 -4.36
N LYS A 28 12.62 -12.21 -3.56
CA LYS A 28 13.12 -11.64 -2.31
C LYS A 28 11.95 -11.37 -1.34
N ILE A 29 12.19 -11.67 -0.08
CA ILE A 29 11.29 -11.31 1.01
C ILE A 29 12.04 -10.30 1.88
N LYS A 30 11.50 -9.07 1.98
CA LYS A 30 12.11 -8.04 2.81
C LYS A 30 11.74 -8.24 4.27
N ILE A 31 12.58 -7.72 5.17
CA ILE A 31 12.28 -7.71 6.60
C ILE A 31 11.07 -6.82 6.85
N PRO A 32 10.08 -7.28 7.65
CA PRO A 32 8.94 -6.44 8.00
C PRO A 32 9.35 -5.14 8.67
N GLU A 33 8.61 -4.06 8.39
CA GLU A 33 8.84 -2.76 8.99
C GLU A 33 7.54 -2.14 9.51
N ILE A 34 7.66 -1.30 10.54
CA ILE A 34 6.53 -0.54 11.07
C ILE A 34 6.44 0.79 10.33
N VAL A 35 5.25 1.11 9.82
CA VAL A 35 4.93 2.41 9.25
C VAL A 35 4.06 3.15 10.27
N GLU A 36 4.69 3.95 11.11
CA GLU A 36 4.02 4.61 12.24
C GLU A 36 2.89 5.53 11.80
N SER A 37 3.09 6.29 10.71
CA SER A 37 2.07 7.22 10.20
C SER A 37 0.76 6.55 9.83
N GLN A 38 0.78 5.24 9.55
CA GLN A 38 -0.39 4.45 9.16
C GLN A 38 -0.77 3.38 10.17
N ASP A 39 -0.04 3.27 11.27
CA ASP A 39 -0.27 2.27 12.33
C ASP A 39 -0.36 0.84 11.77
N VAL A 40 0.59 0.50 10.90
CA VAL A 40 0.67 -0.82 10.27
C VAL A 40 2.08 -1.39 10.32
N ASN A 41 2.16 -2.71 10.31
CA ASN A 41 3.37 -3.46 10.00
C ASN A 41 3.27 -3.92 8.55
N VAL A 42 4.34 -3.80 7.76
CA VAL A 42 4.32 -4.14 6.34
C VAL A 42 5.49 -5.07 5.99
N CYS A 43 5.28 -5.93 5.02
CA CYS A 43 6.30 -6.83 4.51
C CYS A 43 6.22 -6.88 2.99
N PHE A 44 7.34 -6.58 2.32
CA PHE A 44 7.41 -6.58 0.87
C PHE A 44 7.95 -7.90 0.32
N LEU A 45 7.21 -8.49 -0.60
CA LEU A 45 7.57 -9.70 -1.33
C LEU A 45 7.83 -9.33 -2.78
N LYS A 46 9.06 -9.50 -3.27
CA LYS A 46 9.42 -9.10 -4.62
C LYS A 46 9.15 -10.19 -5.63
N THR A 47 8.54 -9.83 -6.74
CA THR A 47 8.34 -10.70 -7.89
C THR A 47 8.39 -9.89 -9.18
N SER A 48 9.23 -10.30 -10.16
CA SER A 48 9.30 -9.73 -11.52
C SER A 48 9.24 -8.20 -11.59
N GLY A 49 9.98 -7.50 -10.72
CA GLY A 49 10.08 -6.04 -10.74
C GLY A 49 8.96 -5.29 -10.02
N VAL A 50 7.99 -6.01 -9.47
CA VAL A 50 6.88 -5.43 -8.68
C VAL A 50 6.89 -6.08 -7.30
N PHE A 51 6.39 -5.36 -6.30
CA PHE A 51 6.23 -5.91 -4.95
C PHE A 51 4.79 -6.24 -4.64
N ILE A 52 4.58 -7.27 -3.84
CA ILE A 52 3.36 -7.46 -3.08
C ILE A 52 3.67 -6.97 -1.66
N GLU A 53 2.85 -6.08 -1.14
CA GLU A 53 2.97 -5.59 0.23
C GLU A 53 1.91 -6.25 1.09
N LEU A 54 2.34 -7.04 2.07
CA LEU A 54 1.44 -7.55 3.10
C LEU A 54 1.34 -6.52 4.21
N ILE A 55 0.11 -6.17 4.60
CA ILE A 55 -0.19 -5.09 5.54
C ILE A 55 -0.96 -5.67 6.72
N GLU A 56 -0.42 -5.49 7.92
CA GLU A 56 -1.03 -5.97 9.16
C GLU A 56 -1.31 -4.76 10.07
N PRO A 57 -2.53 -4.59 10.59
CA PRO A 57 -2.82 -3.52 11.54
C PRO A 57 -2.06 -3.75 12.85
N ILE A 58 -1.49 -2.69 13.43
CA ILE A 58 -0.79 -2.77 14.72
C ILE A 58 -1.77 -2.70 15.87
N SER A 59 -2.73 -1.77 15.81
CA SER A 59 -3.70 -1.55 16.89
C SER A 59 -5.11 -1.39 16.36
N SER A 60 -6.08 -1.32 17.27
CA SER A 60 -7.47 -1.05 16.92
C SER A 60 -7.69 0.32 16.29
N ALA A 61 -6.71 1.24 16.43
CA ALA A 61 -6.75 2.56 15.82
C ALA A 61 -6.23 2.56 14.37
N SER A 62 -5.67 1.45 13.90
CA SER A 62 -5.16 1.35 12.52
C SER A 62 -6.28 1.58 11.50
N PRO A 63 -6.02 2.38 10.45
CA PRO A 63 -7.01 2.61 9.38
C PRO A 63 -7.40 1.33 8.62
N VAL A 64 -6.62 0.26 8.71
CA VAL A 64 -6.93 -1.03 8.06
C VAL A 64 -7.49 -2.09 9.01
N GLN A 65 -7.70 -1.76 10.28
CA GLN A 65 -8.18 -2.73 11.29
C GLN A 65 -9.53 -3.33 10.89
N LYS A 66 -10.48 -2.50 10.51
CA LYS A 66 -11.81 -2.96 10.08
C LYS A 66 -11.71 -3.85 8.83
N PHE A 67 -10.94 -3.42 7.86
CA PHE A 67 -10.73 -4.16 6.62
C PHE A 67 -10.12 -5.54 6.90
N SER A 68 -9.14 -5.62 7.78
CA SER A 68 -8.52 -6.87 8.21
C SER A 68 -9.52 -7.79 8.91
N SER A 69 -10.33 -7.25 9.84
CA SER A 69 -11.32 -8.04 10.59
C SER A 69 -12.45 -8.57 9.71
N GLU A 70 -12.70 -7.94 8.57
CA GLU A 70 -13.72 -8.37 7.60
C GLU A 70 -13.16 -9.32 6.53
N GLY A 71 -11.94 -9.82 6.70
CA GLY A 71 -11.34 -10.80 5.80
C GLY A 71 -10.11 -10.33 5.03
N GLY A 72 -9.83 -9.03 5.02
CA GLY A 72 -8.66 -8.49 4.32
C GLY A 72 -8.73 -8.64 2.81
N GLY A 73 -7.55 -8.81 2.20
CA GLY A 73 -7.40 -8.97 0.76
C GLY A 73 -6.87 -7.71 0.07
N PHE A 74 -7.13 -7.58 -1.23
CA PHE A 74 -6.67 -6.43 -2.00
C PHE A 74 -7.12 -5.11 -1.37
N HIS A 75 -6.17 -4.20 -1.20
CA HIS A 75 -6.42 -2.92 -0.54
C HIS A 75 -6.12 -1.72 -1.47
N HIS A 76 -4.95 -1.67 -2.08
CA HIS A 76 -4.57 -0.55 -2.94
C HIS A 76 -3.49 -0.92 -3.94
N LEU A 77 -3.34 -0.06 -4.95
CA LEU A 77 -2.16 -0.03 -5.83
C LEU A 77 -1.28 1.14 -5.43
N CYS A 78 0.03 0.95 -5.47
CA CYS A 78 0.98 2.03 -5.25
C CYS A 78 1.79 2.31 -6.50
N PHE A 79 1.87 3.59 -6.88
CA PHE A 79 2.67 4.05 -8.01
C PHE A 79 3.77 4.97 -7.54
N GLU A 80 4.97 4.75 -8.10
CA GLU A 80 6.11 5.64 -7.90
C GLU A 80 6.03 6.80 -8.89
N VAL A 81 6.21 8.02 -8.39
CA VAL A 81 6.16 9.26 -9.16
C VAL A 81 7.43 10.08 -8.91
N ASP A 82 7.75 10.95 -9.86
CA ASP A 82 8.94 11.82 -9.74
C ASP A 82 8.71 12.98 -8.77
N ASP A 83 7.51 13.56 -8.79
CA ASP A 83 7.13 14.72 -7.97
C ASP A 83 5.73 14.48 -7.41
N LEU A 84 5.67 14.17 -6.13
CA LEU A 84 4.41 13.81 -5.45
C LEU A 84 3.42 14.98 -5.46
N THR A 85 3.88 16.19 -5.17
CA THR A 85 3.01 17.36 -5.12
C THR A 85 2.35 17.63 -6.46
N SER A 86 3.14 17.61 -7.53
CA SER A 86 2.64 17.81 -8.89
C SER A 86 1.61 16.77 -9.30
N GLU A 87 1.85 15.51 -8.97
CA GLU A 87 0.89 14.43 -9.31
C GLU A 87 -0.41 14.55 -8.51
N LEU A 88 -0.33 14.91 -7.23
CA LEU A 88 -1.53 15.13 -6.42
C LEU A 88 -2.39 16.26 -6.96
N GLU A 89 -1.78 17.38 -7.37
CA GLU A 89 -2.49 18.50 -7.97
C GLU A 89 -3.23 18.07 -9.26
N LYS A 90 -2.58 17.29 -10.12
CA LYS A 90 -3.19 16.77 -11.33
C LYS A 90 -4.38 15.86 -11.03
N MET A 91 -4.23 14.97 -10.04
CA MET A 91 -5.30 14.06 -9.64
C MET A 91 -6.50 14.80 -9.07
N GLU A 92 -6.27 15.81 -8.22
CA GLU A 92 -7.36 16.63 -7.66
C GLU A 92 -8.12 17.37 -8.76
N LYS A 93 -7.42 17.91 -9.75
CA LYS A 93 -8.05 18.57 -10.92
C LYS A 93 -8.96 17.61 -11.70
N ASN A 94 -8.66 16.31 -11.67
CA ASN A 94 -9.46 15.28 -12.32
C ASN A 94 -10.52 14.66 -11.40
N GLY A 95 -10.69 15.18 -10.18
CA GLY A 95 -11.75 14.78 -9.27
C GLY A 95 -11.36 13.80 -8.19
N ALA A 96 -10.08 13.44 -8.06
CA ALA A 96 -9.62 12.61 -6.96
C ALA A 96 -9.61 13.39 -5.65
N ARG A 97 -9.74 12.67 -4.53
CA ARG A 97 -9.68 13.25 -3.20
C ARG A 97 -8.44 12.74 -2.47
N ILE A 98 -7.62 13.64 -1.95
CA ILE A 98 -6.49 13.27 -1.12
C ILE A 98 -7.02 12.90 0.26
N ILE A 99 -6.80 11.66 0.70
CA ILE A 99 -7.25 11.17 2.01
C ILE A 99 -6.13 11.08 3.03
N VAL A 100 -4.88 10.97 2.56
CA VAL A 100 -3.68 11.09 3.39
C VAL A 100 -2.72 12.05 2.69
N GLN A 101 -2.51 13.21 3.30
CA GLN A 101 -1.56 14.21 2.82
C GLN A 101 -0.13 13.65 2.85
N PRO A 102 0.79 14.21 2.05
CA PRO A 102 2.18 13.74 2.03
C PRO A 102 2.78 13.58 3.43
N THR A 103 3.24 12.38 3.70
CA THR A 103 3.84 11.99 4.98
C THR A 103 4.86 10.87 4.76
N LYS A 104 5.64 10.55 5.78
CA LYS A 104 6.60 9.46 5.70
C LYS A 104 5.89 8.11 5.82
N GLY A 105 6.11 7.25 4.83
CA GLY A 105 5.60 5.90 4.78
C GLY A 105 6.72 4.85 4.84
N PHE A 106 6.53 3.76 4.11
CA PHE A 106 7.52 2.68 4.05
C PHE A 106 8.89 3.18 3.58
N GLU A 107 9.95 2.55 4.08
CA GLU A 107 11.35 2.92 3.78
C GLU A 107 11.63 4.41 4.00
N ASN A 108 10.87 5.05 4.89
CA ASN A 108 10.98 6.48 5.19
C ASN A 108 10.78 7.39 3.97
N ARG A 109 10.08 6.90 2.95
CA ARG A 109 9.80 7.61 1.70
C ARG A 109 8.55 8.49 1.86
N LEU A 110 8.46 9.54 1.06
CA LEU A 110 7.29 10.42 1.06
C LEU A 110 6.14 9.74 0.30
N ILE A 111 5.01 9.56 0.98
CA ILE A 111 3.82 8.92 0.43
C ILE A 111 2.58 9.80 0.60
N ALA A 112 1.57 9.52 -0.20
CA ALA A 112 0.21 10.06 -0.03
C ALA A 112 -0.81 9.02 -0.49
N PHE A 113 -2.03 9.12 0.01
CA PHE A 113 -3.14 8.29 -0.45
C PHE A 113 -4.23 9.15 -1.06
N VAL A 114 -4.74 8.72 -2.19
CA VAL A 114 -5.86 9.36 -2.87
C VAL A 114 -6.98 8.37 -3.12
N MET A 115 -8.20 8.88 -3.07
CA MET A 115 -9.39 8.14 -3.46
C MET A 115 -9.82 8.63 -4.84
N LEU A 116 -9.81 7.75 -5.82
CA LEU A 116 -10.29 8.03 -7.16
C LEU A 116 -11.81 7.98 -7.19
N ASN A 117 -12.43 8.77 -8.04
CA ASN A 117 -13.88 8.73 -8.26
C ASN A 117 -14.18 7.89 -9.50
N LEU A 118 -14.04 6.57 -9.36
CA LEU A 118 -14.26 5.62 -10.46
C LEU A 118 -15.68 5.08 -10.42
N GLU A 119 -16.33 5.08 -11.58
CA GLU A 119 -17.70 4.55 -11.74
C GLU A 119 -17.70 3.06 -12.10
N TYR A 120 -16.69 2.62 -12.86
CA TYR A 120 -16.70 1.31 -13.50
C TYR A 120 -15.70 0.31 -12.94
N SER A 121 -14.99 0.65 -11.85
CA SER A 121 -14.06 -0.28 -11.21
C SER A 121 -13.94 0.00 -9.71
N ASN A 122 -13.39 -0.96 -8.95
CA ASN A 122 -13.28 -0.88 -7.49
C ASN A 122 -11.85 -0.63 -7.01
N CYS A 123 -10.91 -0.26 -7.89
CA CYS A 123 -9.55 0.06 -7.49
C CYS A 123 -9.40 1.56 -7.18
N ASN A 124 -10.25 2.06 -6.29
CA ASN A 124 -10.35 3.49 -6.00
C ASN A 124 -9.23 4.04 -5.12
N LEU A 125 -8.68 3.22 -4.24
CA LEU A 125 -7.62 3.65 -3.33
C LEU A 125 -6.26 3.50 -3.98
N ILE A 126 -5.55 4.61 -4.13
CA ILE A 126 -4.22 4.66 -4.73
C ILE A 126 -3.24 5.28 -3.74
N GLU A 127 -2.12 4.61 -3.54
CA GLU A 127 -0.95 5.19 -2.88
C GLU A 127 0.00 5.75 -3.94
N LEU A 128 0.54 6.92 -3.68
CA LEU A 128 1.65 7.47 -4.46
C LEU A 128 2.88 7.52 -3.56
N VAL A 129 4.01 7.14 -4.10
CA VAL A 129 5.29 7.25 -3.42
C VAL A 129 6.26 8.05 -4.29
N GLU A 130 6.91 9.02 -3.67
CA GLU A 130 7.91 9.81 -4.39
C GLU A 130 9.17 8.99 -4.62
N LYS A 131 9.74 9.13 -5.80
CA LYS A 131 11.00 8.49 -6.17
C LYS A 131 12.13 8.94 -5.26
N ASN A 132 12.98 8.03 -4.87
CA ASN A 132 14.18 8.32 -4.08
C ASN A 132 15.21 9.14 -4.87
#